data_6907e94036400030cc268247d44d2fff
#
_entry.id   6907e94036400030cc268247d44d2fff
#
_cell.length_a   1.000
_cell.length_b   1.000
_cell.length_c   1.000
_cell.angle_alpha   90.00
_cell.angle_beta   90.00
_cell.angle_gamma   90.00
#
_symmetry.space_group_name_H-M   'P 1'
#
loop_
_entity.id
_entity.type
_entity.pdbx_description
1 polymer ?
#
loop_
_entity_poly.entity_id
_entity_poly.type
_entity_poly.pdbx_seq_one_letter_code
_entity_poly.pdbx_strand_id
1 'polypeptide(L)'
;MWSHAATIRRRRWTALGASSLAHILHDGFSASIYLLLPVWQLAFGLSLTQVGLLKAVYATAMAGLQAPAGLLAERLGERGLLAAGTVLSGLAFLAAGATVGFMTLALCLFVAGCGASVQHPLSSSVVARAYQNGRRRAALGFYNFAGDIGKLVFPATVALLLVLMPWRWVTAGYAGIAVLVALILMALFGFTAADNEETRLDDPPAARNLERGWGIRDRRGFQTLSAIHVIDDSSRTVFLTFLPFLLTAKGAQVHTIGFALTLVFAGGAIGKFVCGMLAERVGVIRTVITTEILTCSGILLLLLLPLTPTLVLLPILGVALNGTSSVLYGTVAEFVAPERHARAFGLFYTLGSSAGAVGPALYGLASDMLGLSATFVILTAMIFMTVPLAQVLRRSLPGRMSAPIG
;
A
#
# COMPACT_ATOMS: atom_id res chain seq x y z
N MET A 1 -18.55 7.20 -37.41
CA MET A 1 -18.97 6.78 -36.03
C MET A 1 -18.19 5.60 -35.49
N TRP A 2 -17.94 4.51 -36.21
CA TRP A 2 -17.22 3.32 -35.72
C TRP A 2 -15.74 3.60 -35.36
N SER A 3 -15.04 4.48 -36.06
CA SER A 3 -13.64 4.84 -35.78
C SER A 3 -13.46 5.59 -34.45
N HIS A 4 -14.37 6.50 -34.10
CA HIS A 4 -14.30 7.30 -32.89
C HIS A 4 -14.51 6.44 -31.62
N ALA A 5 -15.51 5.54 -31.63
CA ALA A 5 -15.76 4.62 -30.51
C ALA A 5 -14.60 3.63 -30.30
N ALA A 6 -13.98 3.15 -31.39
CA ALA A 6 -12.80 2.30 -31.32
C ALA A 6 -11.59 3.03 -30.71
N THR A 7 -11.38 4.31 -31.08
CA THR A 7 -10.31 5.16 -30.54
C THR A 7 -10.50 5.40 -29.04
N ILE A 8 -11.70 5.77 -28.58
CA ILE A 8 -12.02 5.95 -27.16
C ILE A 8 -11.78 4.65 -26.39
N ARG A 9 -12.23 3.52 -26.91
CA ARG A 9 -12.02 2.21 -26.28
C ARG A 9 -10.53 1.90 -26.16
N ARG A 10 -9.73 2.09 -27.20
CA ARG A 10 -8.28 1.88 -27.21
C ARG A 10 -7.60 2.75 -26.16
N ARG A 11 -7.93 4.05 -26.08
CA ARG A 11 -7.39 4.99 -25.08
C ARG A 11 -7.67 4.53 -23.66
N ARG A 12 -8.90 4.09 -23.36
CA ARG A 12 -9.29 3.57 -22.03
C ARG A 12 -8.43 2.35 -21.64
N TRP A 13 -8.30 1.38 -22.53
CA TRP A 13 -7.49 0.19 -22.27
C TRP A 13 -6.00 0.49 -22.14
N THR A 14 -5.47 1.40 -22.95
CA THR A 14 -4.08 1.85 -22.85
C THR A 14 -3.82 2.54 -21.50
N ALA A 15 -4.66 3.47 -21.10
CA ALA A 15 -4.55 4.15 -19.82
C ALA A 15 -4.60 3.18 -18.64
N LEU A 16 -5.58 2.26 -18.65
CA LEU A 16 -5.71 1.25 -17.59
C LEU A 16 -4.53 0.27 -17.57
N GLY A 17 -4.11 -0.24 -18.73
CA GLY A 17 -3.01 -1.19 -18.83
C GLY A 17 -1.68 -0.59 -18.42
N ALA A 18 -1.35 0.62 -18.90
CA ALA A 18 -0.12 1.33 -18.53
C ALA A 18 -0.08 1.64 -17.03
N SER A 19 -1.17 2.19 -16.48
CA SER A 19 -1.25 2.50 -15.04
C SER A 19 -1.19 1.24 -14.19
N SER A 20 -1.82 0.14 -14.61
CA SER A 20 -1.76 -1.15 -13.91
C SER A 20 -0.36 -1.76 -13.95
N LEU A 21 0.35 -1.66 -15.09
CA LEU A 21 1.74 -2.12 -15.20
C LEU A 21 2.67 -1.35 -14.25
N ALA A 22 2.54 -0.02 -14.20
CA ALA A 22 3.27 0.81 -13.24
C ALA A 22 2.95 0.41 -11.80
N HIS A 23 1.68 0.13 -11.49
CA HIS A 23 1.25 -0.28 -10.15
C HIS A 23 1.83 -1.63 -9.74
N ILE A 24 1.79 -2.64 -10.63
CA ILE A 24 2.41 -3.96 -10.41
C ILE A 24 3.89 -3.78 -10.04
N LEU A 25 4.62 -2.97 -10.80
CA LEU A 25 6.05 -2.76 -10.58
C LEU A 25 6.34 -2.08 -9.25
N HIS A 26 5.73 -0.93 -8.99
CA HIS A 26 6.03 -0.13 -7.79
C HIS A 26 5.60 -0.82 -6.50
N ASP A 27 4.42 -1.45 -6.49
CA ASP A 27 3.95 -2.22 -5.34
C ASP A 27 4.79 -3.49 -5.14
N GLY A 28 5.23 -4.10 -6.24
CA GLY A 28 6.17 -5.22 -6.23
C GLY A 28 7.52 -4.84 -5.62
N PHE A 29 8.11 -3.71 -6.03
CA PHE A 29 9.35 -3.20 -5.44
C PHE A 29 9.20 -2.91 -3.95
N SER A 30 8.13 -2.22 -3.57
CA SER A 30 7.83 -1.90 -2.17
C SER A 30 7.65 -3.15 -1.30
N ALA A 31 6.94 -4.16 -1.81
CA ALA A 31 6.71 -5.41 -1.10
C ALA A 31 7.99 -6.25 -0.96
N SER A 32 8.87 -6.20 -1.97
CA SER A 32 10.16 -6.93 -1.93
C SER A 32 11.12 -6.38 -0.87
N ILE A 33 10.97 -5.11 -0.46
CA ILE A 33 11.75 -4.54 0.64
C ILE A 33 11.61 -5.42 1.90
N TYR A 34 10.40 -5.88 2.23
CA TYR A 34 10.19 -6.72 3.42
C TYR A 34 11.03 -8.00 3.41
N LEU A 35 11.24 -8.60 2.23
CA LEU A 35 12.09 -9.77 2.08
C LEU A 35 13.59 -9.41 2.10
N LEU A 36 13.96 -8.24 1.57
CA LEU A 36 15.34 -7.79 1.51
C LEU A 36 15.84 -7.27 2.87
N LEU A 37 14.98 -6.82 3.78
CA LEU A 37 15.37 -6.33 5.11
C LEU A 37 16.22 -7.32 5.91
N PRO A 38 15.84 -8.61 6.08
CA PRO A 38 16.70 -9.56 6.78
C PRO A 38 18.00 -9.87 6.02
N VAL A 39 17.98 -9.82 4.68
CA VAL A 39 19.19 -10.00 3.86
C VAL A 39 20.18 -8.85 4.11
N TRP A 40 19.69 -7.61 4.13
CA TRP A 40 20.50 -6.43 4.43
C TRP A 40 20.95 -6.39 5.89
N GLN A 41 20.10 -6.87 6.83
CA GLN A 41 20.50 -7.01 8.23
C GLN A 41 21.73 -7.90 8.36
N LEU A 42 21.71 -9.07 7.74
CA LEU A 42 22.85 -10.00 7.76
C LEU A 42 24.07 -9.44 7.03
N ALA A 43 23.86 -8.77 5.87
CA ALA A 43 24.96 -8.24 5.06
C ALA A 43 25.74 -7.09 5.74
N PHE A 44 25.06 -6.29 6.57
CA PHE A 44 25.62 -5.08 7.18
C PHE A 44 25.61 -5.09 8.71
N GLY A 45 25.19 -6.18 9.36
CA GLY A 45 25.11 -6.27 10.82
C GLY A 45 24.17 -5.26 11.46
N LEU A 46 22.99 -5.02 10.82
CA LEU A 46 22.06 -3.98 11.26
C LEU A 46 21.29 -4.40 12.51
N SER A 47 21.01 -3.43 13.40
CA SER A 47 20.05 -3.60 14.47
C SER A 47 18.61 -3.59 13.91
N LEU A 48 17.64 -4.06 14.68
CA LEU A 48 16.22 -4.01 14.28
C LEU A 48 15.69 -2.56 14.22
N THR A 49 16.25 -1.64 15.00
CA THR A 49 16.03 -0.20 14.86
C THR A 49 16.46 0.28 13.47
N GLN A 50 17.65 -0.06 13.03
CA GLN A 50 18.15 0.32 11.70
C GLN A 50 17.31 -0.29 10.58
N VAL A 51 16.88 -1.54 10.72
CA VAL A 51 15.93 -2.19 9.81
C VAL A 51 14.62 -1.41 9.72
N GLY A 52 14.05 -1.07 10.86
CA GLY A 52 12.82 -0.26 10.93
C GLY A 52 12.99 1.12 10.30
N LEU A 53 14.15 1.77 10.52
CA LEU A 53 14.50 3.05 9.90
C LEU A 53 14.64 2.96 8.38
N LEU A 54 15.23 1.89 7.82
CA LEU A 54 15.29 1.68 6.37
C LEU A 54 13.89 1.65 5.76
N LYS A 55 12.96 0.91 6.39
CA LYS A 55 11.56 0.87 5.92
C LYS A 55 10.87 2.23 6.08
N ALA A 56 11.09 2.91 7.21
CA ALA A 56 10.55 4.23 7.51
C ALA A 56 11.00 5.28 6.50
N VAL A 57 12.29 5.33 6.16
CA VAL A 57 12.86 6.28 5.20
C VAL A 57 12.23 6.13 3.82
N TYR A 58 12.12 4.90 3.31
CA TYR A 58 11.44 4.63 2.05
C TYR A 58 9.97 5.08 2.08
N ALA A 59 9.24 4.67 3.11
CA ALA A 59 7.81 4.95 3.23
C ALA A 59 7.52 6.45 3.41
N THR A 60 8.34 7.16 4.20
CA THR A 60 8.22 8.61 4.41
C THR A 60 8.49 9.38 3.13
N ALA A 61 9.53 9.03 2.37
CA ALA A 61 9.83 9.67 1.09
C ALA A 61 8.68 9.44 0.09
N MET A 62 8.19 8.20 -0.01
CA MET A 62 7.07 7.86 -0.88
C MET A 62 5.79 8.62 -0.50
N ALA A 63 5.37 8.57 0.75
CA ALA A 63 4.13 9.21 1.20
C ALA A 63 4.22 10.75 1.19
N GLY A 64 5.32 11.31 1.67
CA GLY A 64 5.51 12.76 1.80
C GLY A 64 5.60 13.50 0.47
N LEU A 65 6.06 12.82 -0.58
CA LEU A 65 6.20 13.43 -1.90
C LEU A 65 5.02 13.19 -2.86
N GLN A 66 3.97 12.45 -2.44
CA GLN A 66 2.80 12.21 -3.30
C GLN A 66 2.07 13.51 -3.68
N ALA A 67 1.87 14.42 -2.72
CA ALA A 67 1.22 15.70 -2.99
C ALA A 67 2.10 16.63 -3.86
N PRO A 68 3.40 16.84 -3.56
CA PRO A 68 4.33 17.51 -4.47
C PRO A 68 4.37 16.91 -5.87
N ALA A 69 4.35 15.59 -6.01
CA ALA A 69 4.35 14.91 -7.31
C ALA A 69 3.08 15.23 -8.12
N GLY A 70 1.92 15.31 -7.49
CA GLY A 70 0.68 15.77 -8.13
C GLY A 70 0.79 17.19 -8.67
N LEU A 71 1.33 18.13 -7.88
CA LEU A 71 1.54 19.51 -8.32
C LEU A 71 2.59 19.62 -9.46
N LEU A 72 3.64 18.82 -9.39
CA LEU A 72 4.67 18.79 -10.44
C LEU A 72 4.11 18.23 -11.74
N ALA A 73 3.19 17.28 -11.66
CA ALA A 73 2.54 16.69 -12.83
C ALA A 73 1.67 17.68 -13.62
N GLU A 74 1.11 18.69 -12.94
CA GLU A 74 0.37 19.78 -13.61
C GLU A 74 1.26 20.59 -14.56
N ARG A 75 2.57 20.69 -14.26
CA ARG A 75 3.54 21.43 -15.05
C ARG A 75 4.27 20.58 -16.08
N LEU A 76 4.72 19.38 -15.67
CA LEU A 76 5.57 18.50 -16.49
C LEU A 76 4.77 17.41 -17.23
N GLY A 77 3.50 17.23 -16.90
CA GLY A 77 2.67 16.17 -17.44
C GLY A 77 2.83 14.86 -16.65
N GLU A 78 1.72 14.16 -16.43
CA GLU A 78 1.65 12.94 -15.61
C GLU A 78 2.47 11.79 -16.20
N ARG A 79 2.50 11.65 -17.51
CA ARG A 79 3.11 10.52 -18.22
C ARG A 79 4.62 10.52 -18.12
N GLY A 80 5.23 11.67 -18.42
CA GLY A 80 6.68 11.84 -18.32
C GLY A 80 7.16 11.70 -16.88
N LEU A 81 6.42 12.27 -15.93
CA LEU A 81 6.76 12.18 -14.52
C LEU A 81 6.62 10.76 -13.98
N LEU A 82 5.59 10.01 -14.41
CA LEU A 82 5.42 8.60 -14.02
C LEU A 82 6.58 7.74 -14.55
N ALA A 83 6.97 7.92 -15.80
CA ALA A 83 8.12 7.20 -16.39
C ALA A 83 9.44 7.58 -15.69
N ALA A 84 9.68 8.88 -15.47
CA ALA A 84 10.89 9.36 -14.78
C ALA A 84 10.98 8.84 -13.34
N GLY A 85 9.88 8.86 -12.57
CA GLY A 85 9.83 8.31 -11.21
C GLY A 85 10.07 6.80 -11.20
N THR A 86 9.55 6.07 -12.19
CA THR A 86 9.80 4.63 -12.36
C THR A 86 11.29 4.34 -12.59
N VAL A 87 11.95 5.09 -13.49
CA VAL A 87 13.40 4.97 -13.73
C VAL A 87 14.19 5.33 -12.48
N LEU A 88 13.84 6.45 -11.82
CA LEU A 88 14.52 6.90 -10.60
C LEU A 88 14.47 5.84 -9.50
N SER A 89 13.30 5.23 -9.28
CA SER A 89 13.15 4.14 -8.32
C SER A 89 14.03 2.93 -8.68
N GLY A 90 14.04 2.52 -9.96
CA GLY A 90 14.89 1.42 -10.43
C GLY A 90 16.38 1.69 -10.29
N LEU A 91 16.84 2.89 -10.66
CA LEU A 91 18.24 3.31 -10.51
C LEU A 91 18.68 3.38 -9.04
N ALA A 92 17.78 3.79 -8.15
CA ALA A 92 18.04 3.78 -6.71
C ALA A 92 18.23 2.35 -6.18
N PHE A 93 17.46 1.36 -6.65
CA PHE A 93 17.69 -0.04 -6.31
C PHE A 93 18.97 -0.61 -6.94
N LEU A 94 19.35 -0.16 -8.15
CA LEU A 94 20.67 -0.47 -8.73
C LEU A 94 21.80 0.02 -7.80
N ALA A 95 21.73 1.30 -7.39
CA ALA A 95 22.69 1.89 -6.47
C ALA A 95 22.71 1.18 -5.11
N ALA A 96 21.55 0.71 -4.62
CA ALA A 96 21.44 -0.09 -3.42
C ALA A 96 22.31 -1.37 -3.52
N GLY A 97 22.41 -1.99 -4.69
CA GLY A 97 23.29 -3.12 -4.95
C GLY A 97 24.78 -2.85 -4.75
N ALA A 98 25.22 -1.59 -4.83
CA ALA A 98 26.61 -1.16 -4.62
C ALA A 98 26.89 -0.61 -3.21
N THR A 99 25.88 -0.58 -2.32
CA THR A 99 26.04 -0.01 -0.97
C THR A 99 26.95 -0.84 -0.07
N VAL A 100 27.59 -0.16 0.87
CA VAL A 100 28.57 -0.75 1.80
C VAL A 100 28.13 -0.69 3.26
N GLY A 101 26.93 -0.13 3.55
CA GLY A 101 26.43 -0.02 4.91
C GLY A 101 25.10 0.72 5.00
N PHE A 102 24.64 0.91 6.24
CA PHE A 102 23.34 1.47 6.58
C PHE A 102 23.04 2.81 5.90
N MET A 103 23.94 3.80 6.03
CA MET A 103 23.68 5.17 5.55
C MET A 103 23.53 5.25 4.04
N THR A 104 24.39 4.55 3.29
CA THR A 104 24.33 4.51 1.83
C THR A 104 23.06 3.78 1.35
N LEU A 105 22.67 2.69 2.02
CA LEU A 105 21.44 1.97 1.74
C LEU A 105 20.21 2.82 2.07
N ALA A 106 20.19 3.52 3.20
CA ALA A 106 19.11 4.42 3.58
C ALA A 106 18.91 5.55 2.55
N LEU A 107 20.02 6.13 2.06
CA LEU A 107 19.96 7.15 0.99
C LEU A 107 19.38 6.58 -0.30
N CYS A 108 19.79 5.38 -0.70
CA CYS A 108 19.23 4.72 -1.89
C CYS A 108 17.73 4.44 -1.72
N LEU A 109 17.30 3.96 -0.55
CA LEU A 109 15.88 3.73 -0.26
C LEU A 109 15.06 5.03 -0.20
N PHE A 110 15.64 6.13 0.31
CA PHE A 110 15.03 7.45 0.25
C PHE A 110 14.77 7.86 -1.21
N VAL A 111 15.78 7.77 -2.07
CA VAL A 111 15.66 8.10 -3.50
C VAL A 111 14.68 7.16 -4.20
N ALA A 112 14.67 5.87 -3.86
CA ALA A 112 13.69 4.92 -4.39
C ALA A 112 12.26 5.30 -3.99
N GLY A 113 12.05 5.74 -2.75
CA GLY A 113 10.78 6.27 -2.25
C GLY A 113 10.35 7.54 -2.98
N CYS A 114 11.28 8.47 -3.25
CA CYS A 114 11.02 9.65 -4.07
C CYS A 114 10.52 9.24 -5.48
N GLY A 115 11.18 8.29 -6.12
CA GLY A 115 10.75 7.76 -7.42
C GLY A 115 9.39 7.06 -7.37
N ALA A 116 9.08 6.35 -6.27
CA ALA A 116 7.81 5.66 -6.08
C ALA A 116 6.64 6.61 -5.77
N SER A 117 6.89 7.81 -5.27
CA SER A 117 5.86 8.78 -4.83
C SER A 117 4.89 9.20 -5.93
N VAL A 118 5.32 9.18 -7.18
CA VAL A 118 4.53 9.62 -8.34
C VAL A 118 3.46 8.60 -8.74
N GLN A 119 3.65 7.33 -8.39
CA GLN A 119 2.90 6.23 -8.97
C GLN A 119 1.40 6.29 -8.61
N HIS A 120 1.06 6.30 -7.31
CA HIS A 120 -0.34 6.24 -6.88
C HIS A 120 -1.17 7.44 -7.34
N PRO A 121 -0.75 8.70 -7.11
CA PRO A 121 -1.55 9.85 -7.51
C PRO A 121 -1.70 9.96 -9.02
N LEU A 122 -0.61 9.78 -9.79
CA LEU A 122 -0.67 9.99 -11.22
C LEU A 122 -1.39 8.87 -11.97
N SER A 123 -1.11 7.61 -11.64
CA SER A 123 -1.77 6.47 -12.26
C SER A 123 -3.27 6.46 -11.96
N SER A 124 -3.67 6.74 -10.71
CA SER A 124 -5.09 6.85 -10.35
C SER A 124 -5.79 7.97 -11.10
N SER A 125 -5.12 9.12 -11.27
CA SER A 125 -5.64 10.26 -12.02
C SER A 125 -5.84 9.91 -13.51
N VAL A 126 -4.84 9.30 -14.15
CA VAL A 126 -4.91 8.85 -15.55
C VAL A 126 -6.09 7.89 -15.77
N VAL A 127 -6.26 6.87 -14.91
CA VAL A 127 -7.37 5.91 -14.98
C VAL A 127 -8.71 6.63 -14.76
N ALA A 128 -8.80 7.48 -13.75
CA ALA A 128 -10.03 8.18 -13.41
C ALA A 128 -10.54 9.07 -14.54
N ARG A 129 -9.64 9.78 -15.24
CA ARG A 129 -9.98 10.60 -16.42
C ARG A 129 -10.38 9.75 -17.63
N ALA A 130 -9.64 8.68 -17.91
CA ALA A 130 -9.96 7.81 -19.02
C ALA A 130 -11.36 7.17 -18.91
N TYR A 131 -11.87 6.99 -17.69
CA TYR A 131 -13.15 6.35 -17.40
C TYR A 131 -14.21 7.29 -16.79
N GLN A 132 -14.07 8.62 -16.92
CA GLN A 132 -15.00 9.59 -16.35
C GLN A 132 -16.47 9.39 -16.81
N ASN A 133 -16.68 8.95 -18.04
CA ASN A 133 -18.00 8.71 -18.64
C ASN A 133 -18.49 7.26 -18.45
N GLY A 134 -18.23 6.62 -17.30
CA GLY A 134 -18.74 5.32 -16.93
C GLY A 134 -17.67 4.29 -16.49
N ARG A 135 -18.08 3.33 -15.67
CA ARG A 135 -17.23 2.25 -15.12
C ARG A 135 -15.95 2.69 -14.38
N ARG A 136 -15.85 3.96 -13.96
CA ARG A 136 -14.68 4.51 -13.26
C ARG A 136 -14.31 3.69 -12.02
N ARG A 137 -15.31 3.31 -11.20
CA ARG A 137 -15.09 2.51 -9.99
C ARG A 137 -14.51 1.13 -10.31
N ALA A 138 -15.03 0.47 -11.34
CA ALA A 138 -14.54 -0.82 -11.79
C ALA A 138 -13.09 -0.74 -12.32
N ALA A 139 -12.77 0.31 -13.10
CA ALA A 139 -11.43 0.54 -13.62
C ALA A 139 -10.41 0.79 -12.50
N LEU A 140 -10.75 1.63 -11.51
CA LEU A 140 -9.92 1.86 -10.33
C LEU A 140 -9.79 0.61 -9.45
N GLY A 141 -10.84 -0.20 -9.35
CA GLY A 141 -10.79 -1.50 -8.67
C GLY A 141 -9.82 -2.47 -9.34
N PHE A 142 -9.86 -2.58 -10.66
CA PHE A 142 -8.92 -3.38 -11.43
C PHE A 142 -7.48 -2.88 -11.28
N TYR A 143 -7.27 -1.56 -11.36
CA TYR A 143 -5.98 -0.92 -11.14
C TYR A 143 -5.41 -1.25 -9.76
N ASN A 144 -6.22 -1.19 -8.70
CA ASN A 144 -5.79 -1.55 -7.34
C ASN A 144 -5.47 -3.04 -7.21
N PHE A 145 -6.26 -3.91 -7.85
CA PHE A 145 -5.98 -5.35 -7.89
C PHE A 145 -4.66 -5.66 -8.60
N ALA A 146 -4.30 -4.91 -9.64
CA ALA A 146 -3.01 -5.04 -10.30
C ALA A 146 -1.83 -4.80 -9.34
N GLY A 147 -1.92 -3.81 -8.44
CA GLY A 147 -0.92 -3.62 -7.39
C GLY A 147 -0.78 -4.82 -6.47
N ASP A 148 -1.90 -5.45 -6.08
CA ASP A 148 -1.85 -6.67 -5.26
C ASP A 148 -1.17 -7.84 -5.99
N ILE A 149 -1.31 -7.96 -7.32
CA ILE A 149 -0.53 -8.92 -8.12
C ILE A 149 0.98 -8.63 -7.99
N GLY A 150 1.39 -7.36 -8.03
CA GLY A 150 2.79 -6.98 -7.83
C GLY A 150 3.33 -7.45 -6.48
N LYS A 151 2.56 -7.24 -5.39
CA LYS A 151 2.92 -7.69 -4.04
C LYS A 151 3.04 -9.21 -3.91
N LEU A 152 2.32 -9.96 -4.74
CA LEU A 152 2.41 -11.42 -4.77
C LEU A 152 3.64 -11.90 -5.55
N VAL A 153 3.80 -11.38 -6.77
CA VAL A 153 4.76 -11.91 -7.74
C VAL A 153 6.19 -11.51 -7.37
N PHE A 154 6.42 -10.24 -7.00
CA PHE A 154 7.79 -9.75 -6.81
C PHE A 154 8.50 -10.39 -5.61
N PRO A 155 7.95 -10.46 -4.39
CA PRO A 155 8.62 -11.14 -3.28
C PRO A 155 8.90 -12.61 -3.56
N ALA A 156 7.97 -13.32 -4.22
CA ALA A 156 8.17 -14.71 -4.63
C ALA A 156 9.32 -14.85 -5.62
N THR A 157 9.35 -14.01 -6.67
CA THR A 157 10.44 -14.01 -7.66
C THR A 157 11.78 -13.66 -7.03
N VAL A 158 11.81 -12.62 -6.19
CA VAL A 158 13.04 -12.21 -5.47
C VAL A 158 13.54 -13.33 -4.57
N ALA A 159 12.66 -14.02 -3.86
CA ALA A 159 13.01 -15.15 -3.01
C ALA A 159 13.72 -16.28 -3.81
N LEU A 160 13.19 -16.58 -5.00
CA LEU A 160 13.80 -17.57 -5.90
C LEU A 160 15.16 -17.09 -6.44
N LEU A 161 15.26 -15.84 -6.86
CA LEU A 161 16.49 -15.25 -7.35
C LEU A 161 17.59 -15.20 -6.29
N LEU A 162 17.24 -14.95 -5.02
CA LEU A 162 18.19 -14.94 -3.90
C LEU A 162 18.82 -16.33 -3.62
N VAL A 163 18.21 -17.41 -4.08
CA VAL A 163 18.81 -18.76 -4.04
C VAL A 163 19.88 -18.92 -5.14
N LEU A 164 19.70 -18.24 -6.28
CA LEU A 164 20.53 -18.40 -7.47
C LEU A 164 21.67 -17.38 -7.57
N MET A 165 21.49 -16.19 -6.99
CA MET A 165 22.45 -15.09 -7.12
C MET A 165 22.48 -14.19 -5.87
N PRO A 166 23.61 -13.48 -5.64
CA PRO A 166 23.72 -12.51 -4.55
C PRO A 166 22.66 -11.40 -4.66
N TRP A 167 22.15 -10.93 -3.52
CA TRP A 167 21.12 -9.87 -3.44
C TRP A 167 21.48 -8.59 -4.21
N ARG A 168 22.77 -8.30 -4.37
CA ARG A 168 23.27 -7.15 -5.13
C ARG A 168 22.82 -7.19 -6.60
N TRP A 169 22.87 -8.37 -7.23
CA TRP A 169 22.42 -8.57 -8.61
C TRP A 169 20.89 -8.58 -8.70
N VAL A 170 20.22 -9.08 -7.67
CA VAL A 170 18.76 -9.05 -7.61
C VAL A 170 18.25 -7.61 -7.58
N THR A 171 18.82 -6.74 -6.74
CA THR A 171 18.47 -5.31 -6.69
C THR A 171 18.88 -4.57 -7.96
N ALA A 172 20.02 -4.93 -8.56
CA ALA A 172 20.44 -4.37 -9.84
C ALA A 172 19.45 -4.70 -10.98
N GLY A 173 18.87 -5.90 -10.96
CA GLY A 173 17.84 -6.31 -11.92
C GLY A 173 16.58 -5.41 -11.90
N TYR A 174 16.29 -4.75 -10.79
CA TYR A 174 15.19 -3.80 -10.69
C TYR A 174 15.35 -2.62 -11.66
N ALA A 175 16.58 -2.15 -11.88
CA ALA A 175 16.84 -1.08 -12.84
C ALA A 175 16.45 -1.49 -14.26
N GLY A 176 16.82 -2.71 -14.67
CA GLY A 176 16.47 -3.23 -16.00
C GLY A 176 14.95 -3.31 -16.18
N ILE A 177 14.24 -3.86 -15.18
CA ILE A 177 12.78 -3.96 -15.21
C ILE A 177 12.15 -2.56 -15.21
N ALA A 178 12.65 -1.63 -14.38
CA ALA A 178 12.12 -0.28 -14.29
C ALA A 178 12.31 0.50 -15.61
N VAL A 179 13.48 0.39 -16.23
CA VAL A 179 13.75 1.02 -17.55
C VAL A 179 12.83 0.41 -18.61
N LEU A 180 12.70 -0.91 -18.67
CA LEU A 180 11.79 -1.58 -19.60
C LEU A 180 10.35 -1.10 -19.42
N VAL A 181 9.86 -1.08 -18.19
CA VAL A 181 8.50 -0.59 -17.89
C VAL A 181 8.36 0.89 -18.25
N ALA A 182 9.33 1.74 -17.94
CA ALA A 182 9.30 3.15 -18.30
C ALA A 182 9.24 3.36 -19.82
N LEU A 183 10.01 2.59 -20.60
CA LEU A 183 9.95 2.62 -22.06
C LEU A 183 8.57 2.17 -22.58
N ILE A 184 7.98 1.13 -21.98
CA ILE A 184 6.62 0.68 -22.32
C ILE A 184 5.60 1.78 -21.99
N LEU A 185 5.71 2.44 -20.82
CA LEU A 185 4.85 3.55 -20.44
C LEU A 185 4.95 4.70 -21.44
N MET A 186 6.17 5.10 -21.82
CA MET A 186 6.40 6.15 -22.81
C MET A 186 5.82 5.78 -24.18
N ALA A 187 6.00 4.54 -24.63
CA ALA A 187 5.42 4.06 -25.89
C ALA A 187 3.88 4.06 -25.83
N LEU A 188 3.29 3.49 -24.79
CA LEU A 188 1.84 3.42 -24.63
C LEU A 188 1.20 4.81 -24.50
N PHE A 189 1.81 5.71 -23.77
CA PHE A 189 1.32 7.08 -23.61
C PHE A 189 1.68 7.97 -24.79
N GLY A 190 2.77 7.74 -25.52
CA GLY A 190 3.16 8.48 -26.73
C GLY A 190 2.09 8.40 -27.83
N PHE A 191 1.47 7.23 -28.01
CA PHE A 191 0.35 7.04 -28.94
C PHE A 191 -0.91 7.86 -28.58
N THR A 192 -1.01 8.40 -27.36
CA THR A 192 -2.17 9.19 -26.92
C THR A 192 -1.85 10.67 -26.77
N ALA A 193 -0.61 11.09 -26.96
CA ALA A 193 -0.16 12.48 -26.71
C ALA A 193 -0.66 13.49 -27.75
N ALA A 194 -0.86 13.06 -29.00
CA ALA A 194 -1.36 13.92 -30.09
C ALA A 194 -2.75 14.53 -29.83
N ASP A 195 -3.51 13.94 -28.86
CA ASP A 195 -4.90 14.28 -28.63
C ASP A 195 -5.13 15.08 -27.31
N ASN A 196 -4.06 15.51 -26.63
CA ASN A 196 -4.21 16.21 -25.33
C ASN A 196 -4.48 17.70 -25.44
N GLU A 197 -4.34 18.30 -26.58
CA GLU A 197 -4.69 19.71 -26.79
C GLU A 197 -6.21 19.95 -26.74
N GLU A 198 -7.00 19.02 -27.24
CA GLU A 198 -8.47 19.11 -27.15
C GLU A 198 -9.03 18.90 -25.74
N THR A 199 -8.38 18.08 -24.90
CA THR A 199 -8.90 17.75 -23.54
C THR A 199 -8.57 18.82 -22.50
N ARG A 200 -7.62 19.70 -22.75
CA ARG A 200 -7.31 20.85 -21.85
C ARG A 200 -8.37 21.94 -21.86
N LEU A 201 -9.17 22.01 -22.93
CA LEU A 201 -10.21 23.04 -23.09
C LEU A 201 -11.55 22.65 -22.41
N ASP A 202 -11.74 21.37 -22.08
CA ASP A 202 -12.99 20.85 -21.48
C ASP A 202 -12.93 20.61 -19.98
N ASP A 203 -11.81 20.88 -19.29
CA ASP A 203 -11.80 20.87 -17.83
C ASP A 203 -12.66 22.06 -17.33
N PRO A 204 -13.81 21.79 -16.67
CA PRO A 204 -14.56 22.88 -16.06
C PRO A 204 -13.62 23.58 -15.08
N PRO A 205 -13.61 24.92 -15.04
CA PRO A 205 -12.76 25.67 -14.13
C PRO A 205 -13.02 25.12 -12.74
N ALA A 206 -11.98 24.59 -12.12
CA ALA A 206 -12.05 24.05 -10.76
C ALA A 206 -12.82 25.05 -9.91
N ALA A 207 -13.94 24.62 -9.35
CA ALA A 207 -14.91 25.49 -8.70
C ALA A 207 -14.19 26.42 -7.71
N ARG A 208 -13.96 27.66 -8.08
CA ARG A 208 -13.17 28.67 -7.37
C ARG A 208 -13.82 29.14 -6.06
N ASN A 209 -15.02 28.66 -5.73
CA ASN A 209 -15.76 28.99 -4.52
C ASN A 209 -15.97 27.77 -3.61
N LEU A 210 -14.88 27.02 -3.32
CA LEU A 210 -14.95 26.02 -2.27
C LEU A 210 -14.81 26.73 -0.93
N GLU A 211 -15.88 26.83 -0.16
CA GLU A 211 -15.88 27.25 1.23
C GLU A 211 -14.72 26.61 2.01
N ARG A 212 -14.12 27.35 2.96
CA ARG A 212 -13.00 26.86 3.78
C ARG A 212 -13.48 25.69 4.65
N GLY A 213 -12.85 24.50 4.54
CA GLY A 213 -13.14 23.35 5.39
C GLY A 213 -12.94 21.97 4.75
N TRP A 214 -12.87 20.94 5.56
CA TRP A 214 -12.65 19.54 5.17
C TRP A 214 -13.95 18.80 4.82
N GLY A 215 -15.12 19.43 5.01
CA GLY A 215 -16.43 18.81 4.78
C GLY A 215 -16.82 17.72 5.80
N ILE A 216 -16.12 17.65 6.93
CA ILE A 216 -16.39 16.66 7.98
C ILE A 216 -17.68 17.06 8.70
N ARG A 217 -18.72 16.23 8.58
CA ARG A 217 -20.06 16.45 9.19
C ARG A 217 -20.09 15.98 10.65
N ASP A 218 -19.52 14.80 10.91
CA ASP A 218 -19.34 14.26 12.26
C ASP A 218 -17.85 14.15 12.58
N ARG A 219 -17.35 15.13 13.35
CA ARG A 219 -15.93 15.17 13.76
C ARG A 219 -15.56 13.99 14.64
N ARG A 220 -16.44 13.57 15.54
CA ARG A 220 -16.17 12.47 16.47
C ARG A 220 -16.08 11.15 15.74
N GLY A 221 -17.03 10.88 14.85
CA GLY A 221 -17.03 9.70 13.99
C GLY A 221 -15.79 9.64 13.11
N PHE A 222 -15.47 10.74 12.41
CA PHE A 222 -14.29 10.81 11.54
C PHE A 222 -12.97 10.63 12.30
N GLN A 223 -12.81 11.28 13.47
CA GLN A 223 -11.61 11.15 14.31
C GLN A 223 -11.44 9.72 14.83
N THR A 224 -12.53 9.10 15.31
CA THR A 224 -12.49 7.71 15.79
C THR A 224 -12.17 6.74 14.68
N LEU A 225 -12.78 6.91 13.49
CA LEU A 225 -12.47 6.11 12.32
C LEU A 225 -11.00 6.27 11.89
N SER A 226 -10.50 7.51 11.91
CA SER A 226 -9.09 7.81 11.60
C SER A 226 -8.13 7.20 12.62
N ALA A 227 -8.47 7.19 13.91
CA ALA A 227 -7.65 6.56 14.94
C ALA A 227 -7.57 5.04 14.73
N ILE A 228 -8.67 4.37 14.39
CA ILE A 228 -8.68 2.95 14.05
C ILE A 228 -7.80 2.71 12.81
N HIS A 229 -7.93 3.54 11.78
CA HIS A 229 -7.14 3.43 10.55
C HIS A 229 -5.64 3.61 10.78
N VAL A 230 -5.24 4.57 11.62
CA VAL A 230 -3.84 4.81 12.01
C VAL A 230 -3.24 3.57 12.68
N ILE A 231 -4.00 2.94 13.59
CA ILE A 231 -3.57 1.70 14.25
C ILE A 231 -3.49 0.55 13.23
N ASP A 232 -4.51 0.34 12.40
CA ASP A 232 -4.57 -0.71 11.38
C ASP A 232 -3.40 -0.62 10.40
N ASP A 233 -3.15 0.55 9.80
CA ASP A 233 -2.10 0.74 8.79
C ASP A 233 -0.69 0.63 9.37
N SER A 234 -0.47 1.23 10.56
CA SER A 234 0.80 1.09 11.29
C SER A 234 1.06 -0.37 11.66
N SER A 235 0.07 -1.06 12.20
CA SER A 235 0.18 -2.46 12.63
C SER A 235 0.52 -3.39 11.48
N ARG A 236 -0.15 -3.22 10.34
CA ARG A 236 0.12 -3.99 9.14
C ARG A 236 1.54 -3.79 8.64
N THR A 237 2.02 -2.53 8.59
CA THR A 237 3.36 -2.21 8.13
C THR A 237 4.42 -2.76 9.09
N VAL A 238 4.21 -2.62 10.39
CA VAL A 238 5.08 -3.17 11.44
C VAL A 238 5.12 -4.71 11.36
N PHE A 239 3.96 -5.36 11.31
CA PHE A 239 3.86 -6.81 11.18
C PHE A 239 4.65 -7.31 9.97
N LEU A 240 4.42 -6.75 8.80
CA LEU A 240 5.12 -7.14 7.57
C LEU A 240 6.63 -6.86 7.63
N THR A 241 7.06 -5.80 8.33
CA THR A 241 8.47 -5.47 8.50
C THR A 241 9.19 -6.51 9.36
N PHE A 242 8.56 -6.96 10.45
CA PHE A 242 9.23 -7.84 11.42
C PHE A 242 8.86 -9.33 11.28
N LEU A 243 7.83 -9.68 10.51
CA LEU A 243 7.49 -11.08 10.21
C LEU A 243 8.67 -11.89 9.64
N PRO A 244 9.48 -11.38 8.69
CA PRO A 244 10.66 -12.10 8.19
C PRO A 244 11.64 -12.49 9.29
N PHE A 245 11.85 -11.61 10.26
CA PHE A 245 12.78 -11.86 11.39
C PHE A 245 12.21 -12.90 12.37
N LEU A 246 10.90 -12.87 12.61
CA LEU A 246 10.22 -13.91 13.40
C LEU A 246 10.33 -15.28 12.72
N LEU A 247 10.15 -15.33 11.40
CA LEU A 247 10.31 -16.56 10.61
C LEU A 247 11.76 -17.06 10.60
N THR A 248 12.74 -16.16 10.47
CA THR A 248 14.16 -16.49 10.60
C THR A 248 14.48 -17.08 11.97
N ALA A 249 13.95 -16.51 13.05
CA ALA A 249 14.10 -17.05 14.40
C ALA A 249 13.47 -18.47 14.57
N LYS A 250 12.49 -18.81 13.72
CA LYS A 250 11.89 -20.17 13.63
C LYS A 250 12.64 -21.10 12.66
N GLY A 251 13.80 -20.69 12.12
CA GLY A 251 14.61 -21.48 11.20
C GLY A 251 14.20 -21.38 9.73
N ALA A 252 13.35 -20.41 9.34
CA ALA A 252 12.98 -20.23 7.94
C ALA A 252 14.15 -19.71 7.11
N GLN A 253 14.36 -20.30 5.95
CA GLN A 253 15.28 -19.80 4.93
C GLN A 253 14.62 -18.70 4.08
N VAL A 254 15.42 -17.94 3.33
CA VAL A 254 14.95 -16.77 2.54
C VAL A 254 13.82 -17.13 1.58
N HIS A 255 13.87 -18.27 0.90
CA HIS A 255 12.81 -18.72 0.01
C HIS A 255 11.50 -19.01 0.75
N THR A 256 11.58 -19.57 1.96
CA THR A 256 10.41 -19.82 2.83
C THR A 256 9.81 -18.50 3.31
N ILE A 257 10.64 -17.50 3.61
CA ILE A 257 10.18 -16.15 4.00
C ILE A 257 9.44 -15.49 2.83
N GLY A 258 9.99 -15.56 1.61
CA GLY A 258 9.32 -15.05 0.41
C GLY A 258 7.97 -15.72 0.16
N PHE A 259 7.89 -17.05 0.30
CA PHE A 259 6.65 -17.79 0.23
C PHE A 259 5.65 -17.36 1.32
N ALA A 260 6.11 -17.18 2.55
CA ALA A 260 5.30 -16.69 3.66
C ALA A 260 4.70 -15.31 3.39
N LEU A 261 5.49 -14.35 2.88
CA LEU A 261 5.00 -13.04 2.48
C LEU A 261 3.97 -13.14 1.36
N THR A 262 4.19 -14.01 0.38
CA THR A 262 3.23 -14.28 -0.70
C THR A 262 1.89 -14.78 -0.13
N LEU A 263 1.92 -15.70 0.86
CA LEU A 263 0.71 -16.20 1.53
C LEU A 263 -0.05 -15.08 2.26
N VAL A 264 0.66 -14.18 2.97
CA VAL A 264 0.04 -13.03 3.64
C VAL A 264 -0.60 -12.08 2.62
N PHE A 265 0.10 -11.77 1.52
CA PHE A 265 -0.44 -10.87 0.49
C PHE A 265 -1.60 -11.50 -0.28
N ALA A 266 -1.55 -12.82 -0.56
CA ALA A 266 -2.66 -13.55 -1.17
C ALA A 266 -3.91 -13.52 -0.27
N GLY A 267 -3.73 -13.83 1.02
CA GLY A 267 -4.78 -13.66 2.01
C GLY A 267 -5.32 -12.24 2.04
N GLY A 268 -4.43 -11.24 1.99
CA GLY A 268 -4.79 -9.84 1.98
C GLY A 268 -5.63 -9.41 0.79
N ALA A 269 -5.30 -9.86 -0.40
CA ALA A 269 -6.08 -9.60 -1.62
C ALA A 269 -7.51 -10.17 -1.50
N ILE A 270 -7.63 -11.41 -1.00
CA ILE A 270 -8.91 -12.06 -0.72
C ILE A 270 -9.66 -11.30 0.39
N GLY A 271 -8.94 -10.90 1.44
CA GLY A 271 -9.48 -10.23 2.62
C GLY A 271 -10.19 -8.91 2.29
N LYS A 272 -9.63 -8.10 1.41
CA LYS A 272 -10.24 -6.85 0.95
C LYS A 272 -11.64 -7.09 0.36
N PHE A 273 -11.81 -8.14 -0.40
CA PHE A 273 -13.08 -8.49 -1.02
C PHE A 273 -14.05 -9.11 0.01
N VAL A 274 -13.59 -10.12 0.76
CA VAL A 274 -14.41 -10.84 1.74
C VAL A 274 -14.89 -9.91 2.85
N CYS A 275 -14.01 -9.08 3.41
CA CYS A 275 -14.38 -8.17 4.50
C CYS A 275 -15.27 -7.03 4.02
N GLY A 276 -15.12 -6.56 2.78
CA GLY A 276 -16.05 -5.61 2.17
C GLY A 276 -17.47 -6.17 2.11
N MET A 277 -17.65 -7.39 1.59
CA MET A 277 -18.95 -8.07 1.57
C MET A 277 -19.48 -8.37 2.98
N LEU A 278 -18.61 -8.75 3.91
CA LEU A 278 -18.98 -9.02 5.29
C LEU A 278 -19.52 -7.76 5.96
N ALA A 279 -18.87 -6.60 5.73
CA ALA A 279 -19.34 -5.32 6.27
C ALA A 279 -20.73 -4.91 5.76
N GLU A 280 -21.06 -5.27 4.52
CA GLU A 280 -22.41 -5.05 3.98
C GLU A 280 -23.48 -5.95 4.66
N ARG A 281 -23.12 -7.18 5.02
CA ARG A 281 -24.04 -8.17 5.60
C ARG A 281 -24.20 -8.03 7.11
N VAL A 282 -23.10 -7.96 7.87
CA VAL A 282 -23.12 -7.97 9.34
C VAL A 282 -22.85 -6.61 9.96
N GLY A 283 -22.51 -5.61 9.14
CA GLY A 283 -22.23 -4.23 9.53
C GLY A 283 -20.74 -3.96 9.79
N VAL A 284 -20.35 -2.70 9.60
CA VAL A 284 -18.97 -2.20 9.71
C VAL A 284 -18.34 -2.56 11.06
N ILE A 285 -19.01 -2.25 12.17
CA ILE A 285 -18.45 -2.41 13.53
C ILE A 285 -18.15 -3.88 13.85
N ARG A 286 -19.09 -4.78 13.54
CA ARG A 286 -18.88 -6.22 13.78
C ARG A 286 -17.73 -6.75 12.94
N THR A 287 -17.64 -6.33 11.68
CA THR A 287 -16.54 -6.73 10.78
C THR A 287 -15.21 -6.26 11.32
N VAL A 288 -15.06 -4.97 11.67
CA VAL A 288 -13.82 -4.43 12.23
C VAL A 288 -13.42 -5.16 13.50
N ILE A 289 -14.34 -5.35 14.47
CA ILE A 289 -14.03 -6.05 15.72
C ILE A 289 -13.59 -7.49 15.44
N THR A 290 -14.27 -8.20 14.53
CA THR A 290 -13.94 -9.60 14.21
C THR A 290 -12.56 -9.69 13.56
N THR A 291 -12.27 -8.86 12.57
CA THR A 291 -10.97 -8.88 11.87
C THR A 291 -9.83 -8.50 12.80
N GLU A 292 -10.00 -7.50 13.66
CA GLU A 292 -8.96 -7.08 14.61
C GLU A 292 -8.70 -8.13 15.70
N ILE A 293 -9.76 -8.78 16.23
CA ILE A 293 -9.59 -9.91 17.16
C ILE A 293 -8.90 -11.09 16.48
N LEU A 294 -9.25 -11.41 15.24
CA LEU A 294 -8.58 -12.48 14.48
C LEU A 294 -7.12 -12.13 14.21
N THR A 295 -6.81 -10.85 13.91
CA THR A 295 -5.44 -10.37 13.74
C THR A 295 -4.64 -10.49 15.04
N CYS A 296 -5.19 -10.04 16.18
CA CYS A 296 -4.57 -10.17 17.49
C CYS A 296 -4.30 -11.67 17.83
N SER A 297 -5.33 -12.50 17.70
CA SER A 297 -5.21 -13.93 18.01
C SER A 297 -4.21 -14.63 17.10
N GLY A 298 -4.23 -14.28 15.80
CA GLY A 298 -3.31 -14.83 14.83
C GLY A 298 -1.85 -14.43 15.12
N ILE A 299 -1.58 -13.18 15.47
CA ILE A 299 -0.22 -12.71 15.81
C ILE A 299 0.28 -13.42 17.08
N LEU A 300 -0.54 -13.54 18.14
CA LEU A 300 -0.15 -14.27 19.35
C LEU A 300 0.10 -15.75 19.07
N LEU A 301 -0.76 -16.36 18.25
CA LEU A 301 -0.60 -17.75 17.86
C LEU A 301 0.68 -17.98 17.05
N LEU A 302 1.05 -17.04 16.18
CA LEU A 302 2.33 -17.09 15.46
C LEU A 302 3.55 -17.17 16.40
N LEU A 303 3.50 -16.54 17.57
CA LEU A 303 4.61 -16.61 18.54
C LEU A 303 4.80 -18.03 19.10
N LEU A 304 3.72 -18.78 19.26
CA LEU A 304 3.70 -20.11 19.86
C LEU A 304 3.93 -21.25 18.86
N LEU A 305 3.48 -21.08 17.63
CA LEU A 305 3.52 -22.14 16.61
C LEU A 305 4.93 -22.35 16.03
N PRO A 306 5.34 -23.60 15.77
CA PRO A 306 6.53 -23.87 14.94
C PRO A 306 6.30 -23.43 13.47
N LEU A 307 7.36 -23.49 12.66
CA LEU A 307 7.37 -22.90 11.31
C LEU A 307 6.22 -23.39 10.40
N THR A 308 6.02 -24.71 10.29
CA THR A 308 5.03 -25.27 9.35
C THR A 308 3.60 -24.82 9.64
N PRO A 309 3.05 -24.96 10.86
CA PRO A 309 1.71 -24.44 11.16
C PRO A 309 1.65 -22.91 11.10
N THR A 310 2.77 -22.18 11.35
CA THR A 310 2.86 -20.74 11.09
C THR A 310 2.52 -20.45 9.63
N LEU A 311 3.12 -21.15 8.66
CA LEU A 311 2.87 -20.92 7.23
C LEU A 311 1.39 -21.17 6.87
N VAL A 312 0.73 -22.15 7.46
CA VAL A 312 -0.71 -22.45 7.25
C VAL A 312 -1.59 -21.31 7.79
N LEU A 313 -1.19 -20.68 8.89
CA LEU A 313 -1.94 -19.58 9.50
C LEU A 313 -1.83 -18.28 8.72
N LEU A 314 -0.70 -18.02 8.02
CA LEU A 314 -0.41 -16.75 7.38
C LEU A 314 -1.46 -16.28 6.36
N PRO A 315 -2.01 -17.10 5.44
CA PRO A 315 -3.05 -16.62 4.53
C PRO A 315 -4.33 -16.21 5.26
N ILE A 316 -4.72 -16.91 6.33
CA ILE A 316 -5.88 -16.57 7.16
C ILE A 316 -5.64 -15.24 7.88
N LEU A 317 -4.45 -15.10 8.47
CA LEU A 317 -4.04 -13.85 9.10
C LEU A 317 -3.97 -12.70 8.08
N GLY A 318 -3.52 -12.97 6.85
CA GLY A 318 -3.51 -12.03 5.75
C GLY A 318 -4.90 -11.49 5.41
N VAL A 319 -5.92 -12.37 5.42
CA VAL A 319 -7.34 -11.97 5.23
C VAL A 319 -7.76 -10.97 6.30
N ALA A 320 -7.52 -11.25 7.56
CA ALA A 320 -7.89 -10.37 8.67
C ALA A 320 -7.11 -9.06 8.63
N LEU A 321 -5.78 -9.14 8.55
CA LEU A 321 -4.84 -8.00 8.60
C LEU A 321 -5.07 -6.96 7.49
N ASN A 322 -5.45 -7.38 6.30
CA ASN A 322 -5.64 -6.45 5.16
C ASN A 322 -7.13 -6.18 4.86
N GLY A 323 -8.03 -6.99 5.40
CA GLY A 323 -9.47 -6.86 5.15
C GLY A 323 -10.07 -5.65 5.85
N THR A 324 -9.62 -5.32 7.06
CA THR A 324 -10.11 -4.19 7.86
C THR A 324 -10.00 -2.89 7.09
N SER A 325 -8.87 -2.62 6.42
CA SER A 325 -8.64 -1.36 5.70
C SER A 325 -9.71 -1.08 4.64
N SER A 326 -10.19 -2.10 3.91
CA SER A 326 -11.25 -1.91 2.89
C SER A 326 -12.57 -1.45 3.49
N VAL A 327 -12.89 -1.94 4.69
CA VAL A 327 -14.09 -1.56 5.45
C VAL A 327 -13.98 -0.12 5.95
N LEU A 328 -12.81 0.25 6.49
CA LEU A 328 -12.54 1.61 7.00
C LEU A 328 -12.63 2.63 5.86
N TYR A 329 -12.02 2.37 4.71
CA TYR A 329 -12.10 3.25 3.54
C TYR A 329 -13.55 3.42 3.05
N GLY A 330 -14.32 2.35 2.99
CA GLY A 330 -15.73 2.42 2.61
C GLY A 330 -16.57 3.28 3.54
N THR A 331 -16.19 3.36 4.81
CA THR A 331 -16.93 4.08 5.86
C THR A 331 -16.64 5.58 5.91
N VAL A 332 -15.50 6.06 5.37
CA VAL A 332 -15.14 7.50 5.37
C VAL A 332 -16.26 8.38 4.82
N ALA A 333 -16.92 7.92 3.74
CA ALA A 333 -17.97 8.66 3.06
C ALA A 333 -19.20 8.96 3.95
N GLU A 334 -19.43 8.20 5.01
CA GLU A 334 -20.56 8.38 5.93
C GLU A 334 -20.39 9.62 6.81
N PHE A 335 -19.17 10.07 7.05
CA PHE A 335 -18.84 11.19 7.92
C PHE A 335 -18.54 12.50 7.20
N VAL A 336 -18.59 12.49 5.85
CA VAL A 336 -18.11 13.62 5.04
C VAL A 336 -19.14 14.02 3.98
N ALA A 337 -19.22 15.33 3.69
CA ALA A 337 -20.05 15.85 2.64
C ALA A 337 -19.58 15.34 1.26
N PRO A 338 -20.51 14.93 0.36
CA PRO A 338 -20.18 14.35 -0.95
C PRO A 338 -19.22 15.23 -1.77
N GLU A 339 -19.40 16.56 -1.69
CA GLU A 339 -18.60 17.54 -2.42
C GLU A 339 -17.14 17.63 -1.94
N ARG A 340 -16.85 17.04 -0.76
CA ARG A 340 -15.55 17.10 -0.07
C ARG A 340 -14.89 15.74 0.11
N HIS A 341 -15.45 14.68 -0.46
CA HIS A 341 -14.91 13.32 -0.32
C HIS A 341 -13.42 13.27 -0.68
N ALA A 342 -12.98 13.88 -1.79
CA ALA A 342 -11.58 13.83 -2.21
C ALA A 342 -10.60 14.37 -1.15
N ARG A 343 -10.95 15.49 -0.49
CA ARG A 343 -10.10 16.07 0.58
C ARG A 343 -10.06 15.20 1.81
N ALA A 344 -11.22 14.71 2.26
CA ALA A 344 -11.30 13.90 3.47
C ALA A 344 -10.63 12.53 3.28
N PHE A 345 -10.79 11.91 2.11
CA PHE A 345 -10.04 10.70 1.76
C PHE A 345 -8.53 10.97 1.73
N GLY A 346 -8.09 12.10 1.13
CA GLY A 346 -6.68 12.50 1.14
C GLY A 346 -6.12 12.62 2.56
N LEU A 347 -6.84 13.29 3.47
CA LEU A 347 -6.45 13.40 4.88
C LEU A 347 -6.38 12.02 5.55
N PHE A 348 -7.40 11.19 5.35
CA PHE A 348 -7.50 9.86 5.93
C PHE A 348 -6.33 8.96 5.49
N TYR A 349 -6.03 8.94 4.17
CA TYR A 349 -4.88 8.22 3.63
C TYR A 349 -3.54 8.73 4.17
N THR A 350 -3.38 10.06 4.28
CA THR A 350 -2.16 10.67 4.80
C THR A 350 -1.91 10.25 6.25
N LEU A 351 -2.96 10.25 7.08
CA LEU A 351 -2.85 9.83 8.48
C LEU A 351 -2.38 8.37 8.61
N GLY A 352 -2.99 7.44 7.86
CA GLY A 352 -2.59 6.04 7.86
C GLY A 352 -1.16 5.85 7.34
N SER A 353 -0.85 6.41 6.17
CA SER A 353 0.48 6.28 5.56
C SER A 353 1.59 6.87 6.43
N SER A 354 1.33 7.99 7.13
CA SER A 354 2.30 8.58 8.06
C SER A 354 2.56 7.65 9.26
N ALA A 355 1.52 7.04 9.80
CA ALA A 355 1.67 6.08 10.89
C ALA A 355 2.41 4.81 10.44
N GLY A 356 2.07 4.29 9.25
CA GLY A 356 2.76 3.17 8.63
C GLY A 356 4.23 3.46 8.32
N ALA A 357 4.59 4.71 8.05
CA ALA A 357 5.97 5.11 7.82
C ALA A 357 6.77 5.17 9.14
N VAL A 358 6.21 5.68 10.23
CA VAL A 358 6.89 5.85 11.52
C VAL A 358 6.93 4.54 12.33
N GLY A 359 5.88 3.74 12.24
CA GLY A 359 5.71 2.50 13.01
C GLY A 359 6.94 1.59 13.01
N PRO A 360 7.49 1.20 11.86
CA PRO A 360 8.66 0.30 11.81
C PRO A 360 9.87 0.80 12.59
N ALA A 361 10.15 2.10 12.60
CA ALA A 361 11.27 2.66 13.37
C ALA A 361 11.06 2.52 14.89
N LEU A 362 9.85 2.86 15.38
CA LEU A 362 9.51 2.75 16.79
C LEU A 362 9.51 1.30 17.27
N TYR A 363 8.93 0.39 16.50
CA TYR A 363 8.89 -1.03 16.84
C TYR A 363 10.25 -1.73 16.66
N GLY A 364 11.11 -1.21 15.77
CA GLY A 364 12.50 -1.63 15.68
C GLY A 364 13.28 -1.33 16.97
N LEU A 365 13.11 -0.10 17.50
CA LEU A 365 13.67 0.27 18.80
C LEU A 365 13.14 -0.61 19.94
N ALA A 366 11.83 -0.85 19.97
CA ALA A 366 11.25 -1.78 20.95
C ALA A 366 11.81 -3.20 20.80
N SER A 367 12.08 -3.65 19.58
CA SER A 367 12.64 -4.97 19.32
C SER A 367 14.09 -5.12 19.81
N ASP A 368 14.91 -4.07 19.66
CA ASP A 368 16.28 -4.06 20.15
C ASP A 368 16.33 -4.01 21.70
N MET A 369 15.35 -3.32 22.34
CA MET A 369 15.32 -3.15 23.80
C MET A 369 14.66 -4.34 24.53
N LEU A 370 13.57 -4.86 24.00
CA LEU A 370 12.68 -5.82 24.68
C LEU A 370 12.66 -7.20 24.02
N GLY A 371 13.27 -7.30 22.85
CA GLY A 371 13.23 -8.51 22.01
C GLY A 371 12.01 -8.57 21.07
N LEU A 372 12.15 -9.35 20.03
CA LEU A 372 11.17 -9.44 18.94
C LEU A 372 9.81 -9.96 19.41
N SER A 373 9.78 -10.98 20.27
CA SER A 373 8.52 -11.54 20.78
C SER A 373 7.72 -10.53 21.61
N ALA A 374 8.38 -9.78 22.49
CA ALA A 374 7.74 -8.71 23.27
C ALA A 374 7.18 -7.61 22.34
N THR A 375 7.89 -7.29 21.27
CA THR A 375 7.44 -6.32 20.26
C THR A 375 6.15 -6.75 19.59
N PHE A 376 6.00 -8.04 19.24
CA PHE A 376 4.74 -8.56 18.68
C PHE A 376 3.59 -8.55 19.71
N VAL A 377 3.88 -8.76 21.01
CA VAL A 377 2.88 -8.61 22.07
C VAL A 377 2.43 -7.14 22.20
N ILE A 378 3.35 -6.19 22.18
CA ILE A 378 3.04 -4.74 22.19
C ILE A 378 2.21 -4.37 20.94
N LEU A 379 2.59 -4.87 19.78
CA LEU A 379 1.83 -4.70 18.54
C LEU A 379 0.39 -5.20 18.69
N THR A 380 0.22 -6.40 19.25
CA THR A 380 -1.10 -6.99 19.49
C THR A 380 -1.93 -6.16 20.47
N ALA A 381 -1.32 -5.66 21.54
CA ALA A 381 -1.99 -4.77 22.50
C ALA A 381 -2.44 -3.46 21.83
N MET A 382 -1.63 -2.89 20.92
CA MET A 382 -2.01 -1.71 20.15
C MET A 382 -3.18 -2.00 19.21
N ILE A 383 -3.16 -3.13 18.49
CA ILE A 383 -4.27 -3.56 17.62
C ILE A 383 -5.54 -3.73 18.44
N PHE A 384 -5.46 -4.33 19.62
CA PHE A 384 -6.62 -4.56 20.49
C PHE A 384 -7.32 -3.27 20.91
N MET A 385 -6.62 -2.11 20.94
CA MET A 385 -7.22 -0.80 21.19
C MET A 385 -8.24 -0.37 20.12
N THR A 386 -8.22 -0.98 18.95
CA THR A 386 -9.24 -0.75 17.91
C THR A 386 -10.62 -1.25 18.33
N VAL A 387 -10.70 -2.27 19.21
CA VAL A 387 -11.97 -2.83 19.69
C VAL A 387 -12.79 -1.82 20.50
N PRO A 388 -12.27 -1.18 21.57
CA PRO A 388 -13.00 -0.12 22.25
C PRO A 388 -13.26 1.09 21.35
N LEU A 389 -12.33 1.47 20.45
CA LEU A 389 -12.55 2.53 19.48
C LEU A 389 -13.72 2.21 18.54
N ALA A 390 -13.84 0.96 18.06
CA ALA A 390 -14.96 0.53 17.23
C ALA A 390 -16.31 0.64 17.99
N GLN A 391 -16.35 0.39 19.30
CA GLN A 391 -17.56 0.60 20.11
C GLN A 391 -17.91 2.11 20.23
N VAL A 392 -16.90 2.99 20.32
CA VAL A 392 -17.12 4.44 20.25
C VAL A 392 -17.67 4.85 18.89
N LEU A 393 -17.07 4.33 17.81
CA LEU A 393 -17.49 4.59 16.42
C LEU A 393 -18.95 4.17 16.17
N ARG A 394 -19.42 3.09 16.80
CA ARG A 394 -20.80 2.62 16.71
C ARG A 394 -21.83 3.71 17.03
N ARG A 395 -21.51 4.65 17.94
CA ARG A 395 -22.41 5.72 18.35
C ARG A 395 -22.56 6.82 17.27
N SER A 396 -21.60 6.92 16.39
CA SER A 396 -21.56 7.89 15.29
C SER A 396 -22.07 7.35 13.96
N LEU A 397 -22.22 6.02 13.82
CA LEU A 397 -22.80 5.44 12.62
C LEU A 397 -24.31 5.51 12.68
N PRO A 398 -24.99 6.03 11.62
CA PRO A 398 -26.44 6.00 11.56
C PRO A 398 -26.91 4.56 11.68
N GLY A 399 -27.78 4.33 12.66
CA GLY A 399 -28.29 3.00 12.97
C GLY A 399 -29.02 2.39 11.79
N ARG A 400 -28.38 1.50 11.04
CA ARG A 400 -29.09 0.40 10.44
C ARG A 400 -29.50 -0.54 11.57
N MET A 401 -30.50 -0.10 12.35
CA MET A 401 -31.25 -0.99 13.22
C MET A 401 -31.88 -2.05 12.33
N SER A 402 -31.45 -3.30 12.57
CA SER A 402 -32.17 -4.53 12.29
C SER A 402 -33.48 -4.34 11.50
N ALA A 403 -33.40 -4.48 10.17
CA ALA A 403 -34.59 -4.95 9.47
C ALA A 403 -34.86 -6.39 10.01
N PRO A 404 -36.05 -6.68 10.53
CA PRO A 404 -36.40 -8.03 10.86
C PRO A 404 -36.33 -8.87 9.58
N ILE A 405 -35.69 -10.02 9.71
CA ILE A 405 -35.72 -11.05 8.68
C ILE A 405 -37.19 -11.46 8.54
N GLY A 406 -37.82 -11.00 7.46
CA GLY A 406 -39.08 -11.50 6.96
C GLY A 406 -38.85 -12.64 6.00
#